data_4642c3e148166e29a1ccbff41aac253c
#
_entry.id   4642c3e148166e29a1ccbff41aac253c
#
_cell.length_a   1.000
_cell.length_b   1.000
_cell.length_c   1.000
_cell.angle_alpha   90.00
_cell.angle_beta   90.00
_cell.angle_gamma   90.00
#
_symmetry.space_group_name_H-M   'P 1'
#
loop_
_entity.id
_entity.type
_entity.pdbx_description
1 polymer ?
#
loop_
_entity_poly.entity_id
_entity_poly.type
_entity_poly.pdbx_seq_one_letter_code
_entity_poly.pdbx_strand_id
1 'polypeptide(L)'
;MKKVLTLVSFTFFCFFAKAQESTNYQKPAKEVADLLLAPPTPTISIDGKAQYMLVMERSFYPTVEELGQPEFKIAGIRINPNNFSLSRQNFIKQLSLKNLITGKMISIVGLPNNLSALNPTWNPSENKIAFYNVTATAVDVWVIDIKTSTCSKINKNAANIVLSSSLIWLDDATVLYKINTHTAAQMSKKPITPKGPTIQESLGKVAPSVTYQDLIKSPYDEYVFEFLATTQLVKNTNGVESKIGTPAIYSSVSLSPDK
;
A
#
# COMPACT_ATOMS: atom_id res chain seq x y z
N MET A 1 -24.66 -58.92 26.75
CA MET A 1 -25.07 -58.71 25.38
C MET A 1 -25.54 -57.24 25.09
N LYS A 2 -26.45 -56.63 25.91
CA LYS A 2 -26.93 -55.25 25.64
C LYS A 2 -25.79 -54.19 25.57
N LYS A 3 -24.79 -54.24 26.49
CA LYS A 3 -23.66 -53.29 26.51
C LYS A 3 -22.73 -53.39 25.29
N VAL A 4 -22.54 -54.62 24.77
CA VAL A 4 -21.72 -54.86 23.56
C VAL A 4 -22.44 -54.35 22.33
N LEU A 5 -23.76 -54.52 22.25
CA LEU A 5 -24.57 -54.03 21.14
C LEU A 5 -24.58 -52.50 21.07
N THR A 6 -24.65 -51.81 22.23
CA THR A 6 -24.58 -50.34 22.32
C THR A 6 -23.20 -49.80 21.87
N LEU A 7 -22.11 -50.51 22.25
CA LEU A 7 -20.75 -50.10 21.83
C LEU A 7 -20.56 -50.24 20.32
N VAL A 8 -21.03 -51.37 19.74
CA VAL A 8 -20.94 -51.61 18.29
C VAL A 8 -21.78 -50.61 17.51
N SER A 9 -22.98 -50.26 18.02
CA SER A 9 -23.84 -49.23 17.39
C SER A 9 -23.19 -47.84 17.42
N PHE A 10 -22.50 -47.46 18.52
CA PHE A 10 -21.81 -46.18 18.65
C PHE A 10 -20.59 -46.11 17.72
N THR A 11 -19.83 -47.19 17.59
CA THR A 11 -18.68 -47.28 16.67
C THR A 11 -19.11 -47.18 15.20
N PHE A 12 -20.26 -47.74 14.84
CA PHE A 12 -20.80 -47.67 13.49
C PHE A 12 -21.29 -46.25 13.09
N PHE A 13 -21.74 -45.47 14.06
CA PHE A 13 -22.17 -44.10 13.84
C PHE A 13 -20.99 -43.13 13.57
N CYS A 14 -19.80 -43.41 14.15
CA CYS A 14 -18.60 -42.59 13.91
C CYS A 14 -18.04 -42.73 12.49
N PHE A 15 -18.31 -43.84 11.78
CA PHE A 15 -17.85 -44.02 10.39
C PHE A 15 -18.63 -43.20 9.35
N PHE A 16 -19.79 -42.66 9.71
CA PHE A 16 -20.58 -41.78 8.80
C PHE A 16 -20.38 -40.30 9.05
N ALA A 17 -19.56 -39.89 10.03
CA ALA A 17 -19.18 -38.52 10.20
C ALA A 17 -18.18 -38.13 9.09
N LYS A 18 -18.69 -37.75 7.93
CA LYS A 18 -17.88 -37.04 6.95
C LYS A 18 -17.49 -35.71 7.59
N ALA A 19 -16.20 -35.55 7.89
CA ALA A 19 -15.64 -34.21 8.14
C ALA A 19 -16.01 -33.31 6.96
N GLN A 20 -16.39 -32.08 7.25
CA GLN A 20 -16.78 -31.10 6.23
C GLN A 20 -15.76 -31.17 5.07
N GLU A 21 -16.24 -31.56 3.89
CA GLU A 21 -15.45 -31.38 2.69
C GLU A 21 -15.12 -29.89 2.60
N SER A 22 -13.85 -29.57 2.39
CA SER A 22 -13.47 -28.20 2.11
C SER A 22 -14.32 -27.76 0.90
N THR A 23 -15.29 -26.92 1.13
CA THR A 23 -16.09 -26.34 0.05
C THR A 23 -15.10 -25.51 -0.80
N ASN A 24 -14.66 -26.08 -1.91
CA ASN A 24 -13.91 -25.34 -2.90
C ASN A 24 -14.75 -24.12 -3.33
N TYR A 25 -14.14 -22.95 -3.37
CA TYR A 25 -14.78 -21.76 -3.90
C TYR A 25 -15.39 -22.07 -5.26
N GLN A 26 -16.71 -21.94 -5.39
CA GLN A 26 -17.39 -22.12 -6.66
C GLN A 26 -17.14 -20.89 -7.53
N LYS A 27 -16.77 -21.11 -8.76
CA LYS A 27 -16.69 -20.02 -9.74
C LYS A 27 -18.13 -19.67 -10.18
N PRO A 28 -18.49 -18.40 -10.26
CA PRO A 28 -19.78 -17.97 -10.79
C PRO A 28 -19.89 -18.33 -12.28
N ALA A 29 -21.11 -18.29 -12.85
CA ALA A 29 -21.31 -18.42 -14.28
C ALA A 29 -20.43 -17.42 -15.05
N LYS A 30 -19.99 -17.81 -16.25
CA LYS A 30 -19.01 -17.02 -17.02
C LYS A 30 -19.44 -15.56 -17.22
N GLU A 31 -20.72 -15.33 -17.52
CA GLU A 31 -21.29 -14.00 -17.77
C GLU A 31 -21.20 -13.13 -16.51
N VAL A 32 -21.42 -13.71 -15.34
CA VAL A 32 -21.30 -13.01 -14.05
C VAL A 32 -19.83 -12.75 -13.73
N ALA A 33 -18.96 -13.74 -13.99
CA ALA A 33 -17.52 -13.58 -13.78
C ALA A 33 -16.95 -12.48 -14.69
N ASP A 34 -17.32 -12.46 -15.97
CA ASP A 34 -16.86 -11.47 -16.95
C ASP A 34 -17.28 -10.04 -16.54
N LEU A 35 -18.50 -9.89 -15.99
CA LEU A 35 -18.98 -8.60 -15.49
C LEU A 35 -18.24 -8.16 -14.24
N LEU A 36 -18.04 -9.05 -13.27
CA LEU A 36 -17.38 -8.74 -12.00
C LEU A 36 -15.89 -8.47 -12.16
N LEU A 37 -15.25 -9.15 -13.12
CA LEU A 37 -13.81 -9.03 -13.37
C LEU A 37 -13.48 -8.05 -14.50
N ALA A 38 -14.48 -7.38 -15.08
CA ALA A 38 -14.26 -6.35 -16.08
C ALA A 38 -13.32 -5.27 -15.52
N PRO A 39 -12.27 -4.88 -16.25
CA PRO A 39 -11.37 -3.84 -15.77
C PRO A 39 -12.13 -2.52 -15.65
N PRO A 40 -11.87 -1.74 -14.59
CA PRO A 40 -12.47 -0.42 -14.44
C PRO A 40 -11.98 0.51 -15.54
N THR A 41 -12.76 1.56 -15.83
CA THR A 41 -12.34 2.61 -16.74
C THR A 41 -11.01 3.20 -16.27
N PRO A 42 -9.98 3.29 -17.13
CA PRO A 42 -8.71 3.90 -16.78
C PRO A 42 -8.86 5.34 -16.31
N THR A 43 -8.07 5.73 -15.33
CA THR A 43 -7.91 7.15 -14.99
C THR A 43 -6.86 7.77 -15.91
N ILE A 44 -6.99 9.06 -16.17
CA ILE A 44 -6.08 9.78 -17.07
C ILE A 44 -5.51 11.03 -16.39
N SER A 45 -4.30 11.41 -16.80
CA SER A 45 -3.68 12.69 -16.47
C SER A 45 -3.09 13.29 -17.74
N ILE A 46 -3.48 14.51 -18.07
CA ILE A 46 -3.07 15.20 -19.31
C ILE A 46 -2.08 16.29 -18.91
N ASP A 47 -1.02 16.49 -19.71
CA ASP A 47 -0.10 17.59 -19.55
C ASP A 47 -0.80 18.93 -19.88
N GLY A 48 -0.31 20.05 -19.34
CA GLY A 48 -0.90 21.38 -19.53
C GLY A 48 -0.88 21.88 -20.99
N LYS A 49 -0.05 21.26 -21.84
CA LYS A 49 0.03 21.56 -23.28
C LYS A 49 -0.89 20.67 -24.11
N ALA A 50 -1.61 19.74 -23.50
CA ALA A 50 -2.47 18.76 -24.15
C ALA A 50 -1.76 17.97 -25.28
N GLN A 51 -0.47 17.65 -25.09
CA GLN A 51 0.33 16.89 -26.04
C GLN A 51 0.41 15.41 -25.67
N TYR A 52 0.44 15.12 -24.35
CA TYR A 52 0.53 13.76 -23.84
C TYR A 52 -0.52 13.50 -22.75
N MET A 53 -0.99 12.29 -22.72
CA MET A 53 -1.90 11.77 -21.70
C MET A 53 -1.29 10.52 -21.09
N LEU A 54 -1.13 10.53 -19.78
CA LEU A 54 -0.83 9.33 -19.01
C LEU A 54 -2.13 8.57 -18.78
N VAL A 55 -2.18 7.31 -19.20
CA VAL A 55 -3.29 6.39 -18.98
C VAL A 55 -2.90 5.44 -17.86
N MET A 56 -3.76 5.35 -16.84
CA MET A 56 -3.52 4.63 -15.59
C MET A 56 -4.61 3.58 -15.39
N GLU A 57 -4.24 2.31 -15.53
CA GLU A 57 -5.17 1.20 -15.35
C GLU A 57 -5.02 0.61 -13.94
N ARG A 58 -6.13 0.29 -13.30
CA ARG A 58 -6.18 -0.28 -11.96
C ARG A 58 -6.86 -1.64 -11.99
N SER A 59 -6.55 -2.49 -11.01
CA SER A 59 -7.35 -3.68 -10.74
C SER A 59 -8.61 -3.28 -9.98
N PHE A 60 -9.74 -3.93 -10.25
CA PHE A 60 -10.97 -3.69 -9.52
C PHE A 60 -10.86 -4.21 -8.06
N TYR A 61 -10.23 -5.36 -7.91
CA TYR A 61 -10.02 -6.01 -6.61
C TYR A 61 -8.53 -6.16 -6.30
N PRO A 62 -8.14 -6.06 -5.01
CA PRO A 62 -6.79 -6.43 -4.59
C PRO A 62 -6.57 -7.93 -4.76
N THR A 63 -5.33 -8.33 -4.97
CA THR A 63 -4.95 -9.75 -5.01
C THR A 63 -4.94 -10.37 -3.61
N VAL A 64 -4.95 -11.70 -3.54
CA VAL A 64 -4.84 -12.43 -2.26
C VAL A 64 -3.50 -12.11 -1.57
N GLU A 65 -2.43 -11.96 -2.34
CA GLU A 65 -1.11 -11.58 -1.84
C GLU A 65 -1.13 -10.16 -1.22
N GLU A 66 -1.82 -9.23 -1.84
CA GLU A 66 -1.98 -7.87 -1.30
C GLU A 66 -2.78 -7.88 0.00
N LEU A 67 -3.86 -8.67 0.06
CA LEU A 67 -4.68 -8.81 1.27
C LEU A 67 -3.98 -9.58 2.39
N GLY A 68 -3.09 -10.51 2.06
CA GLY A 68 -2.32 -11.32 2.98
C GLY A 68 -1.09 -10.62 3.58
N GLN A 69 -0.77 -9.38 3.17
CA GLN A 69 0.34 -8.63 3.72
C GLN A 69 0.13 -8.30 5.21
N PRO A 70 1.21 -8.33 6.03
CA PRO A 70 1.11 -7.95 7.42
C PRO A 70 0.65 -6.50 7.59
N GLU A 71 -0.15 -6.27 8.62
CA GLU A 71 -0.80 -4.97 8.84
C GLU A 71 -0.78 -4.61 10.33
N PHE A 72 -0.24 -3.43 10.66
CA PHE A 72 -0.49 -2.78 11.94
C PHE A 72 -1.69 -1.83 11.83
N LYS A 73 -2.60 -1.95 12.80
CA LYS A 73 -3.78 -1.07 12.94
C LYS A 73 -3.50 -0.14 14.12
N ILE A 74 -3.08 1.07 13.82
CA ILE A 74 -2.55 1.99 14.83
C ILE A 74 -2.76 3.44 14.42
N ALA A 75 -3.05 4.33 15.38
CA ALA A 75 -3.26 5.75 15.16
C ALA A 75 -4.33 6.07 14.08
N GLY A 76 -5.36 5.21 13.95
CA GLY A 76 -6.43 5.35 12.96
C GLY A 76 -6.04 4.96 11.53
N ILE A 77 -4.82 4.46 11.32
CA ILE A 77 -4.31 4.04 10.00
C ILE A 77 -3.89 2.57 10.00
N ARG A 78 -3.70 2.03 8.81
CA ARG A 78 -3.25 0.65 8.60
C ARG A 78 -1.94 0.68 7.85
N ILE A 79 -0.89 0.20 8.48
CA ILE A 79 0.49 0.29 7.98
C ILE A 79 1.01 -1.11 7.68
N ASN A 80 1.62 -1.28 6.51
CA ASN A 80 2.43 -2.45 6.21
C ASN A 80 3.85 -2.23 6.77
N PRO A 81 4.27 -2.99 7.79
CA PRO A 81 5.57 -2.80 8.43
C PRO A 81 6.75 -3.24 7.56
N ASN A 82 6.52 -4.07 6.54
CA ASN A 82 7.59 -4.59 5.71
C ASN A 82 8.11 -3.56 4.71
N ASN A 83 7.22 -2.68 4.23
CA ASN A 83 7.55 -1.73 3.17
C ASN A 83 7.32 -0.27 3.53
N PHE A 84 6.85 0.03 4.77
CA PHE A 84 6.59 1.39 5.25
C PHE A 84 5.62 2.18 4.36
N SER A 85 4.52 1.53 3.99
CA SER A 85 3.40 2.14 3.28
C SER A 85 2.08 1.92 4.01
N LEU A 86 1.03 2.58 3.57
CA LEU A 86 -0.32 2.22 3.99
C LEU A 86 -0.73 0.90 3.34
N SER A 87 -1.42 0.05 4.10
CA SER A 87 -2.04 -1.17 3.59
C SER A 87 -3.26 -0.86 2.73
N ARG A 88 -3.66 -1.83 1.91
CA ARG A 88 -4.94 -1.82 1.15
C ARG A 88 -5.08 -0.61 0.22
N GLN A 89 -3.99 -0.21 -0.42
CA GLN A 89 -3.99 0.85 -1.43
C GLN A 89 -4.59 0.34 -2.75
N ASN A 90 -5.23 1.25 -3.47
CA ASN A 90 -5.69 0.96 -4.84
C ASN A 90 -4.59 1.32 -5.83
N PHE A 91 -3.75 0.34 -6.15
CA PHE A 91 -2.58 0.53 -7.00
C PHE A 91 -2.94 0.66 -8.49
N ILE A 92 -2.16 1.48 -9.19
CA ILE A 92 -2.11 1.48 -10.64
C ILE A 92 -1.28 0.27 -11.08
N LYS A 93 -1.85 -0.58 -11.92
CA LYS A 93 -1.24 -1.84 -12.37
C LYS A 93 -0.66 -1.76 -13.78
N GLN A 94 -1.06 -0.76 -14.55
CA GLN A 94 -0.52 -0.50 -15.87
C GLN A 94 -0.44 1.00 -16.13
N LEU A 95 0.66 1.43 -16.75
CA LEU A 95 0.91 2.79 -17.19
C LEU A 95 1.23 2.77 -18.68
N SER A 96 0.59 3.66 -19.43
CA SER A 96 0.91 3.91 -20.82
C SER A 96 0.77 5.41 -21.15
N LEU A 97 1.46 5.85 -22.19
CA LEU A 97 1.35 7.22 -22.68
C LEU A 97 0.52 7.22 -23.97
N LYS A 98 -0.27 8.26 -24.17
CA LYS A 98 -0.91 8.56 -25.45
C LYS A 98 -0.46 9.92 -25.93
N ASN A 99 0.06 9.95 -27.16
CA ASN A 99 0.31 11.22 -27.84
C ASN A 99 -1.02 11.74 -28.38
N LEU A 100 -1.48 12.87 -27.90
CA LEU A 100 -2.80 13.43 -28.25
C LEU A 100 -2.83 14.05 -29.64
N ILE A 101 -1.67 14.48 -30.16
CA ILE A 101 -1.56 15.06 -31.51
C ILE A 101 -1.69 13.97 -32.58
N THR A 102 -1.01 12.85 -32.38
CA THR A 102 -1.02 11.73 -33.34
C THR A 102 -2.07 10.65 -33.05
N GLY A 103 -2.69 10.68 -31.86
CA GLY A 103 -3.61 9.69 -31.36
C GLY A 103 -2.97 8.35 -30.98
N LYS A 104 -1.65 8.20 -31.12
CA LYS A 104 -0.95 6.93 -30.91
C LYS A 104 -0.71 6.64 -29.42
N MET A 105 -0.93 5.37 -29.04
CA MET A 105 -0.47 4.85 -27.74
C MET A 105 1.02 4.53 -27.81
N ILE A 106 1.73 4.85 -26.72
CA ILE A 106 3.17 4.67 -26.55
C ILE A 106 3.38 3.79 -25.33
N SER A 107 4.04 2.66 -25.52
CA SER A 107 4.45 1.78 -24.43
C SER A 107 5.67 2.39 -23.72
N ILE A 108 5.65 2.36 -22.39
CA ILE A 108 6.76 2.82 -21.57
C ILE A 108 7.72 1.66 -21.35
N VAL A 109 8.97 1.82 -21.75
CA VAL A 109 10.02 0.81 -21.60
C VAL A 109 10.67 0.93 -20.22
N GLY A 110 10.93 -0.20 -19.54
CA GLY A 110 11.62 -0.23 -18.25
C GLY A 110 10.72 -0.05 -17.03
N LEU A 111 9.41 -0.14 -17.17
CA LEU A 111 8.50 -0.23 -16.02
C LEU A 111 8.82 -1.46 -15.16
N PRO A 112 8.56 -1.40 -13.83
CA PRO A 112 8.69 -2.57 -12.96
C PRO A 112 7.81 -3.73 -13.46
N ASN A 113 8.32 -4.96 -13.40
CA ASN A 113 7.57 -6.17 -13.82
C ASN A 113 6.26 -6.34 -13.06
N ASN A 114 6.24 -6.01 -11.77
CA ASN A 114 5.06 -6.08 -10.89
C ASN A 114 4.68 -4.66 -10.48
N LEU A 115 4.14 -3.89 -11.41
CA LEU A 115 3.77 -2.50 -11.18
C LEU A 115 2.67 -2.40 -10.11
N SER A 116 2.94 -1.64 -9.08
CA SER A 116 1.99 -1.22 -8.05
C SER A 116 2.22 0.27 -7.79
N ALA A 117 1.87 1.09 -8.79
CA ALA A 117 2.19 2.51 -8.76
C ALA A 117 1.18 3.33 -7.97
N LEU A 118 1.70 4.38 -7.33
CA LEU A 118 0.95 5.39 -6.61
C LEU A 118 1.43 6.80 -6.99
N ASN A 119 0.51 7.73 -7.02
CA ASN A 119 0.72 9.18 -7.12
C ASN A 119 1.67 9.62 -8.24
N PRO A 120 1.40 9.28 -9.50
CA PRO A 120 2.12 9.85 -10.64
C PRO A 120 1.99 11.37 -10.65
N THR A 121 3.13 12.06 -10.76
CA THR A 121 3.22 13.53 -10.72
C THR A 121 4.13 14.04 -11.83
N TRP A 122 3.61 14.96 -12.64
CA TRP A 122 4.39 15.62 -13.69
C TRP A 122 5.40 16.62 -13.10
N ASN A 123 6.59 16.72 -13.73
CA ASN A 123 7.53 17.76 -13.41
C ASN A 123 7.06 19.13 -13.99
N PRO A 124 7.66 20.27 -13.58
CA PRO A 124 7.24 21.59 -14.03
C PRO A 124 7.20 21.79 -15.55
N SER A 125 8.15 21.21 -16.29
CA SER A 125 8.18 21.28 -17.77
C SER A 125 7.32 20.21 -18.44
N GLU A 126 6.67 19.32 -17.68
CA GLU A 126 5.77 18.26 -18.16
C GLU A 126 6.41 17.29 -19.15
N ASN A 127 7.71 17.08 -19.00
CA ASN A 127 8.49 16.14 -19.80
C ASN A 127 8.94 14.89 -19.03
N LYS A 128 8.64 14.82 -17.72
CA LYS A 128 8.88 13.67 -16.87
C LYS A 128 7.70 13.43 -15.92
N ILE A 129 7.51 12.18 -15.51
CA ILE A 129 6.51 11.79 -14.50
C ILE A 129 7.21 10.96 -13.43
N ALA A 130 7.15 11.40 -12.18
CA ALA A 130 7.63 10.60 -11.05
C ALA A 130 6.45 9.88 -10.38
N PHE A 131 6.69 8.69 -9.86
CA PHE A 131 5.70 7.90 -9.12
C PHE A 131 6.36 6.97 -8.11
N TYR A 132 5.60 6.53 -7.11
CA TYR A 132 6.02 5.45 -6.21
C TYR A 132 5.63 4.10 -6.80
N ASN A 133 6.50 3.11 -6.69
CA ASN A 133 6.17 1.70 -6.90
C ASN A 133 6.32 0.94 -5.58
N VAL A 134 5.23 0.35 -5.12
CA VAL A 134 5.17 -0.38 -3.85
C VAL A 134 5.41 -1.86 -4.09
N THR A 135 6.42 -2.41 -3.45
CA THR A 135 6.72 -3.85 -3.45
C THR A 135 6.37 -4.47 -2.10
N ALA A 136 6.52 -5.76 -1.95
CA ALA A 136 6.30 -6.44 -0.68
C ALA A 136 7.23 -5.95 0.45
N THR A 137 8.41 -5.42 0.12
CA THR A 137 9.47 -5.10 1.09
C THR A 137 9.99 -3.66 1.02
N ALA A 138 9.56 -2.86 0.05
CA ALA A 138 10.05 -1.50 -0.14
C ALA A 138 9.07 -0.65 -0.93
N VAL A 139 9.26 0.66 -0.84
CA VAL A 139 8.67 1.63 -1.76
C VAL A 139 9.80 2.28 -2.56
N ASP A 140 9.69 2.16 -3.87
CA ASP A 140 10.66 2.71 -4.81
C ASP A 140 10.12 3.96 -5.49
N VAL A 141 11.01 4.89 -5.83
CA VAL A 141 10.69 6.09 -6.62
C VAL A 141 11.18 5.87 -8.05
N TRP A 142 10.27 6.01 -9.00
CA TRP A 142 10.53 5.81 -10.42
C TRP A 142 10.21 7.08 -11.19
N VAL A 143 10.93 7.29 -12.31
CA VAL A 143 10.71 8.41 -13.21
C VAL A 143 10.55 7.89 -14.64
N ILE A 144 9.50 8.35 -15.29
CA ILE A 144 9.26 8.19 -16.73
C ILE A 144 9.79 9.44 -17.43
N ASP A 145 10.62 9.29 -18.43
CA ASP A 145 10.98 10.33 -19.39
C ASP A 145 10.05 10.23 -20.60
N ILE A 146 9.29 11.30 -20.87
CA ILE A 146 8.28 11.31 -21.92
C ILE A 146 8.92 11.27 -23.31
N LYS A 147 10.04 11.97 -23.48
CA LYS A 147 10.72 12.09 -24.79
C LYS A 147 11.26 10.74 -25.26
N THR A 148 11.85 9.98 -24.35
CA THR A 148 12.42 8.65 -24.66
C THR A 148 11.44 7.51 -24.43
N SER A 149 10.32 7.78 -23.75
CA SER A 149 9.35 6.77 -23.30
C SER A 149 9.99 5.68 -22.45
N THR A 150 10.99 6.03 -21.64
CA THR A 150 11.72 5.12 -20.76
C THR A 150 11.41 5.41 -19.30
N CYS A 151 11.45 4.37 -18.49
CA CYS A 151 11.23 4.44 -17.04
C CYS A 151 12.42 3.87 -16.30
N SER A 152 12.84 4.53 -15.21
CA SER A 152 13.94 4.07 -14.38
C SER A 152 13.70 4.38 -12.91
N LYS A 153 14.23 3.52 -12.03
CA LYS A 153 14.28 3.75 -10.59
C LYS A 153 15.34 4.79 -10.27
N ILE A 154 15.01 5.77 -9.42
CA ILE A 154 15.93 6.85 -9.06
C ILE A 154 16.38 6.83 -7.60
N ASN A 155 15.62 6.20 -6.68
CA ASN A 155 15.98 6.16 -5.26
C ASN A 155 16.98 5.05 -4.94
N LYS A 156 17.93 5.37 -4.05
CA LYS A 156 18.85 4.41 -3.46
C LYS A 156 18.27 3.80 -2.19
N ASN A 157 17.70 4.65 -1.33
CA ASN A 157 17.07 4.26 -0.07
C ASN A 157 15.56 4.14 -0.26
N ALA A 158 14.94 3.13 0.35
CA ALA A 158 13.50 2.93 0.26
C ALA A 158 12.72 4.14 0.77
N ALA A 159 11.71 4.55 0.04
CA ALA A 159 10.83 5.62 0.45
C ALA A 159 9.88 5.19 1.58
N ASN A 160 9.38 6.18 2.34
CA ASN A 160 8.38 6.01 3.39
C ASN A 160 7.14 6.82 3.06
N ILE A 161 6.03 6.14 2.92
CA ILE A 161 4.74 6.76 2.57
C ILE A 161 3.65 6.46 3.60
N VAL A 162 4.04 6.20 4.86
CA VAL A 162 3.10 5.88 5.96
C VAL A 162 2.13 7.04 6.23
N LEU A 163 2.62 8.27 6.39
CA LEU A 163 1.76 9.42 6.70
C LEU A 163 1.38 10.24 5.45
N SER A 164 2.22 10.24 4.45
CA SER A 164 1.98 10.99 3.22
C SER A 164 2.79 10.38 2.09
N SER A 165 2.13 10.18 0.96
CA SER A 165 2.74 9.76 -0.30
C SER A 165 3.03 10.95 -1.23
N SER A 166 3.26 12.15 -0.67
CA SER A 166 3.63 13.33 -1.46
C SER A 166 4.99 13.11 -2.13
N LEU A 167 5.02 13.36 -3.42
CA LEU A 167 6.20 13.35 -4.27
C LEU A 167 6.21 14.70 -4.99
N ILE A 168 7.21 15.54 -4.69
CA ILE A 168 7.19 16.94 -5.06
C ILE A 168 8.39 17.23 -5.95
N TRP A 169 8.13 17.75 -7.14
CA TRP A 169 9.17 18.27 -8.01
C TRP A 169 9.60 19.69 -7.57
N LEU A 170 10.89 19.86 -7.27
CA LEU A 170 11.48 21.17 -7.00
C LEU A 170 11.79 21.91 -8.30
N ASP A 171 12.25 21.16 -9.28
CA ASP A 171 12.56 21.56 -10.65
C ASP A 171 12.46 20.35 -11.59
N ASP A 172 12.91 20.46 -12.83
CA ASP A 172 12.83 19.39 -13.84
C ASP A 172 13.76 18.21 -13.60
N ALA A 173 14.68 18.34 -12.65
CA ALA A 173 15.67 17.31 -12.36
C ALA A 173 15.62 16.81 -10.91
N THR A 174 14.94 17.54 -10.03
CA THR A 174 15.00 17.31 -8.58
C THR A 174 13.64 16.96 -8.00
N VAL A 175 13.53 15.81 -7.37
CA VAL A 175 12.35 15.31 -6.68
C VAL A 175 12.58 15.27 -5.17
N LEU A 176 11.62 15.77 -4.41
CA LEU A 176 11.58 15.72 -2.94
C LEU A 176 10.66 14.60 -2.49
N TYR A 177 11.13 13.74 -1.58
CA TYR A 177 10.37 12.66 -0.96
C TYR A 177 10.96 12.27 0.39
N LYS A 178 10.28 11.37 1.10
CA LYS A 178 10.71 10.85 2.41
C LYS A 178 11.28 9.46 2.25
N ILE A 179 12.35 9.16 3.00
CA ILE A 179 12.94 7.82 3.07
C ILE A 179 12.85 7.23 4.49
N ASN A 180 12.96 5.91 4.56
CA ASN A 180 13.03 5.20 5.83
C ASN A 180 14.29 5.58 6.60
N THR A 181 14.16 5.74 7.92
CA THR A 181 15.29 5.88 8.86
C THR A 181 15.72 4.53 9.42
N HIS A 182 14.85 3.54 9.33
CA HIS A 182 15.02 2.19 9.83
C HIS A 182 14.61 1.16 8.79
N THR A 183 15.02 -0.08 9.00
CA THR A 183 14.53 -1.25 8.24
C THR A 183 13.52 -2.03 9.08
N ALA A 184 12.62 -2.77 8.46
CA ALA A 184 11.63 -3.59 9.15
C ALA A 184 12.26 -4.57 10.16
N ALA A 185 13.45 -5.10 9.87
CA ALA A 185 14.17 -6.03 10.74
C ALA A 185 14.64 -5.40 12.07
N GLN A 186 14.76 -4.08 12.14
CA GLN A 186 15.18 -3.34 13.33
C GLN A 186 14.02 -3.10 14.31
N MET A 187 12.79 -3.40 13.93
CA MET A 187 11.65 -3.20 14.81
C MET A 187 11.66 -4.19 15.97
N SER A 188 11.56 -3.68 17.20
CA SER A 188 11.51 -4.49 18.40
C SER A 188 10.24 -5.35 18.43
N LYS A 189 10.38 -6.59 18.88
CA LYS A 189 9.22 -7.47 19.08
C LYS A 189 8.35 -6.96 20.22
N LYS A 190 7.04 -7.18 20.08
CA LYS A 190 6.10 -6.86 21.15
C LYS A 190 6.46 -7.64 22.42
N PRO A 191 6.61 -6.98 23.58
CA PRO A 191 6.84 -7.66 24.84
C PRO A 191 5.70 -8.64 25.14
N ILE A 192 6.05 -9.84 25.61
CA ILE A 192 5.07 -10.82 26.09
C ILE A 192 4.68 -10.40 27.49
N THR A 193 3.63 -9.59 27.60
CA THR A 193 3.04 -9.24 28.90
C THR A 193 1.87 -10.19 29.12
N PRO A 194 1.79 -10.88 30.29
CA PRO A 194 0.61 -11.66 30.64
C PRO A 194 -0.64 -10.79 30.57
N LYS A 195 -1.65 -11.24 29.85
CA LYS A 195 -2.95 -10.57 29.88
C LYS A 195 -3.57 -10.78 31.25
N GLY A 196 -3.68 -9.75 32.05
CA GLY A 196 -4.53 -9.75 33.23
C GLY A 196 -6.00 -9.96 32.86
N PRO A 197 -6.85 -10.29 33.82
CA PRO A 197 -8.29 -10.38 33.58
C PRO A 197 -8.82 -9.05 33.04
N THR A 198 -9.59 -9.08 31.96
CA THR A 198 -10.30 -7.90 31.47
C THR A 198 -11.52 -7.72 32.34
N ILE A 199 -11.51 -6.74 33.23
CA ILE A 199 -12.64 -6.38 34.09
C ILE A 199 -13.37 -5.21 33.40
N GLN A 200 -14.64 -5.41 33.07
CA GLN A 200 -15.52 -4.35 32.61
C GLN A 200 -16.65 -4.20 33.63
N GLU A 201 -16.72 -3.03 34.27
CA GLU A 201 -17.82 -2.69 35.16
C GLU A 201 -18.69 -1.61 34.52
N SER A 202 -20.01 -1.92 34.44
CA SER A 202 -21.01 -0.92 34.08
C SER A 202 -21.69 -0.47 35.38
N LEU A 203 -21.41 0.74 35.80
CA LEU A 203 -22.02 1.37 37.00
C LEU A 203 -23.41 1.98 36.67
N GLY A 204 -24.11 1.47 35.67
CA GLY A 204 -25.44 1.98 35.28
C GLY A 204 -25.44 3.36 34.60
N LYS A 205 -24.27 3.90 34.25
CA LYS A 205 -24.17 5.14 33.48
C LYS A 205 -24.31 4.86 32.00
N VAL A 206 -25.28 5.50 31.37
CA VAL A 206 -25.42 5.52 29.91
C VAL A 206 -24.31 6.43 29.35
N ALA A 207 -23.31 5.84 28.74
CA ALA A 207 -22.29 6.58 28.02
C ALA A 207 -22.59 6.51 26.51
N PRO A 208 -22.40 7.59 25.74
CA PRO A 208 -22.48 7.53 24.29
C PRO A 208 -21.45 6.53 23.77
N SER A 209 -21.89 5.59 22.92
CA SER A 209 -21.00 4.63 22.28
C SER A 209 -20.20 5.34 21.20
N VAL A 210 -19.04 5.91 21.57
CA VAL A 210 -18.08 6.45 20.60
C VAL A 210 -17.09 5.36 20.28
N THR A 211 -17.14 4.85 19.05
CA THR A 211 -16.21 3.83 18.59
C THR A 211 -15.07 4.48 17.82
N TYR A 212 -13.96 4.70 18.50
CA TYR A 212 -12.69 5.04 17.85
C TYR A 212 -11.94 3.76 17.56
N GLN A 213 -11.60 3.55 16.26
CA GLN A 213 -10.85 2.37 15.85
C GLN A 213 -9.34 2.64 15.88
N ASP A 214 -8.59 1.57 16.11
CA ASP A 214 -7.13 1.52 15.91
C ASP A 214 -6.34 2.61 16.68
N LEU A 215 -6.79 2.94 17.91
CA LEU A 215 -6.11 3.90 18.79
C LEU A 215 -4.75 3.35 19.27
N ILE A 216 -3.83 4.26 19.58
CA ILE A 216 -2.63 3.97 20.36
C ILE A 216 -3.07 3.66 21.80
N LYS A 217 -2.79 2.45 22.31
CA LYS A 217 -3.28 1.95 23.59
C LYS A 217 -2.19 1.54 24.56
N SER A 218 -0.94 1.49 24.11
CA SER A 218 0.18 1.01 24.91
C SER A 218 1.48 1.71 24.51
N PRO A 219 2.50 1.75 25.39
CA PRO A 219 3.83 2.26 25.04
C PRO A 219 4.46 1.53 23.84
N TYR A 220 4.11 0.26 23.62
CA TYR A 220 4.55 -0.46 22.42
C TYR A 220 3.89 0.08 21.16
N ASP A 221 2.63 0.48 21.21
CA ASP A 221 1.94 1.08 20.06
C ASP A 221 2.55 2.45 19.72
N GLU A 222 2.90 3.25 20.75
CA GLU A 222 3.63 4.52 20.58
C GLU A 222 4.97 4.28 19.85
N TYR A 223 5.76 3.34 20.37
CA TYR A 223 7.02 2.94 19.75
C TYR A 223 6.85 2.49 18.31
N VAL A 224 5.87 1.62 18.00
CA VAL A 224 5.62 1.12 16.63
C VAL A 224 5.24 2.27 15.71
N PHE A 225 4.37 3.16 16.15
CA PHE A 225 3.97 4.32 15.36
C PHE A 225 5.17 5.24 15.06
N GLU A 226 5.92 5.60 16.08
CA GLU A 226 7.11 6.43 15.95
C GLU A 226 8.15 5.79 15.02
N PHE A 227 8.42 4.50 15.22
CA PHE A 227 9.36 3.72 14.39
C PHE A 227 8.99 3.72 12.91
N LEU A 228 7.70 3.51 12.60
CA LEU A 228 7.22 3.41 11.21
C LEU A 228 7.01 4.79 10.56
N ALA A 229 6.65 5.82 11.34
CA ALA A 229 6.32 7.15 10.85
C ALA A 229 7.51 8.10 10.79
N THR A 230 8.61 7.82 11.52
CA THR A 230 9.83 8.65 11.47
C THR A 230 10.53 8.49 10.13
N THR A 231 10.77 9.62 9.47
CA THR A 231 11.31 9.69 8.11
C THR A 231 12.42 10.71 8.01
N GLN A 232 13.31 10.50 7.04
CA GLN A 232 14.28 11.50 6.59
C GLN A 232 13.81 12.11 5.27
N LEU A 233 13.68 13.41 5.24
CA LEU A 233 13.39 14.13 4.00
C LEU A 233 14.65 14.17 3.12
N VAL A 234 14.50 13.89 1.83
CA VAL A 234 15.59 13.90 0.86
C VAL A 234 15.16 14.59 -0.43
N LYS A 235 16.10 15.30 -1.04
CA LYS A 235 16.03 15.71 -2.44
C LYS A 235 16.90 14.77 -3.28
N ASN A 236 16.35 14.33 -4.40
CA ASN A 236 17.04 13.49 -5.37
C ASN A 236 17.18 14.26 -6.67
N THR A 237 18.40 14.59 -7.03
CA THR A 237 18.72 15.28 -8.28
C THR A 237 19.38 14.29 -9.22
N ASN A 238 18.69 13.86 -10.28
CA ASN A 238 19.19 12.91 -11.26
C ASN A 238 19.79 11.62 -10.65
N GLY A 239 19.12 11.04 -9.62
CA GLY A 239 19.56 9.81 -8.95
C GLY A 239 20.52 10.02 -7.78
N VAL A 240 20.91 11.25 -7.46
CA VAL A 240 21.77 11.57 -6.31
C VAL A 240 20.91 12.11 -5.17
N GLU A 241 20.81 11.33 -4.08
CA GLU A 241 20.08 11.70 -2.87
C GLU A 241 20.91 12.61 -1.95
N SER A 242 20.31 13.69 -1.46
CA SER A 242 20.86 14.51 -0.39
C SER A 242 19.78 14.79 0.68
N LYS A 243 20.18 14.68 1.95
CA LYS A 243 19.27 14.86 3.09
C LYS A 243 18.92 16.32 3.33
N ILE A 244 17.70 16.57 3.78
CA ILE A 244 17.21 17.89 4.21
C ILE A 244 16.72 17.75 5.66
N GLY A 245 17.22 18.63 6.53
CA GLY A 245 16.87 18.62 7.95
C GLY A 245 17.27 17.35 8.69
N THR A 246 16.61 17.10 9.81
CA THR A 246 16.81 15.92 10.67
C THR A 246 15.63 14.95 10.53
N PRO A 247 15.81 13.67 10.86
CA PRO A 247 14.68 12.73 10.91
C PRO A 247 13.58 13.21 11.85
N ALA A 248 12.34 13.13 11.39
CA ALA A 248 11.14 13.49 12.17
C ALA A 248 9.90 12.80 11.60
N ILE A 249 8.78 12.94 12.30
CA ILE A 249 7.45 12.52 11.82
C ILE A 249 6.86 13.67 11.00
N TYR A 250 6.99 13.59 9.68
CA TYR A 250 6.43 14.58 8.76
C TYR A 250 5.05 14.12 8.26
N SER A 251 3.99 14.82 8.67
CA SER A 251 2.61 14.54 8.19
C SER A 251 2.39 15.10 6.78
N SER A 252 2.99 16.25 6.47
CA SER A 252 2.93 16.88 5.15
C SER A 252 4.19 17.68 4.88
N VAL A 253 4.45 17.89 3.60
CA VAL A 253 5.53 18.74 3.11
C VAL A 253 4.96 19.60 1.99
N SER A 254 5.27 20.88 1.99
CA SER A 254 4.90 21.84 0.93
C SER A 254 6.09 22.73 0.59
N LEU A 255 6.08 23.28 -0.61
CA LEU A 255 7.06 24.27 -1.03
C LEU A 255 6.56 25.65 -0.70
N SER A 256 7.50 26.54 -0.35
CA SER A 256 7.27 27.98 -0.37
C SER A 256 7.07 28.48 -1.81
N PRO A 257 6.30 29.55 -2.06
CA PRO A 257 6.10 30.10 -3.41
C PRO A 257 7.39 30.52 -4.12
N ASP A 258 8.42 30.87 -3.36
CA ASP A 258 9.75 31.26 -3.85
C ASP A 258 10.75 30.09 -3.92
N LYS A 259 10.31 28.84 -3.58
CA LYS A 259 11.01 27.55 -3.56
C LYS A 259 12.16 27.41 -2.56
#